data_c8e791177ce65f99eb848a76d7886611
#
_entry.id   c8e791177ce65f99eb848a76d7886611
#
_cell.length_a   1.000
_cell.length_b   1.000
_cell.length_c   1.000
_cell.angle_alpha   90.00
_cell.angle_beta   90.00
_cell.angle_gamma   90.00
#
_symmetry.space_group_name_H-M   'P 1'
#
loop_
_entity.id
_entity.type
_entity.pdbx_description
1 polymer ?
#
loop_
_entity_poly.entity_id
_entity_poly.type
_entity_poly.pdbx_seq_one_letter_code
_entity_poly.pdbx_strand_id
1 'polypeptide(L)'
;MMQQNTRCNKCKGRGKIIHSPCGTCHGVGSIRRQHKVSISIPAGIDDGQTISLRGQGNAGVNGGPAGDLLVTVLVQPHARFEREGASVLLNQDISFATAALGSEIEVPTLDGKVKLNIPEGTQTGTTFRLKGKGIPFLRSGGRGDQFVTVRVAVPKNLTSAQKEALRGFASSLGETVETKNGVFGKRKK
;
A
#
# COMPACT_ATOMS: atom_id res chain seq x y z
N MET A 1 38.44 51.92 -23.97
CA MET A 1 37.04 52.43 -23.96
C MET A 1 36.23 51.50 -23.07
N MET A 2 35.73 51.96 -21.92
CA MET A 2 34.81 51.19 -21.07
C MET A 2 33.40 51.33 -21.61
N GLN A 3 32.79 50.20 -22.06
CA GLN A 3 31.36 50.16 -22.40
C GLN A 3 30.55 50.04 -21.11
N GLN A 4 29.82 51.08 -20.75
CA GLN A 4 28.85 51.02 -19.66
C GLN A 4 27.51 50.51 -20.21
N ASN A 5 27.13 49.30 -19.82
CA ASN A 5 25.80 48.75 -20.11
C ASN A 5 24.77 49.33 -19.15
N THR A 6 24.09 50.39 -19.56
CA THR A 6 22.95 50.99 -18.81
C THR A 6 21.63 50.37 -19.25
N ARG A 7 20.74 50.08 -18.28
CA ARG A 7 19.38 49.60 -18.59
C ARG A 7 18.57 50.68 -19.29
N CYS A 8 17.92 50.35 -20.40
CA CYS A 8 17.03 51.25 -21.11
C CYS A 8 15.88 51.75 -20.21
N ASN A 9 15.72 53.07 -20.06
CA ASN A 9 14.68 53.67 -19.21
C ASN A 9 13.25 53.42 -19.70
N LYS A 10 13.04 53.18 -21.00
CA LYS A 10 11.72 52.90 -21.59
C LYS A 10 11.27 51.42 -21.41
N CYS A 11 12.14 50.46 -21.68
CA CYS A 11 11.76 49.05 -21.60
C CYS A 11 12.27 48.33 -20.32
N LYS A 12 13.11 49.01 -19.50
CA LYS A 12 13.72 48.51 -18.27
C LYS A 12 14.42 47.12 -18.46
N GLY A 13 14.99 46.90 -19.62
CA GLY A 13 15.66 45.65 -19.99
C GLY A 13 14.75 44.59 -20.62
N ARG A 14 13.48 44.85 -20.82
CA ARG A 14 12.52 43.86 -21.38
C ARG A 14 12.61 43.73 -22.92
N GLY A 15 13.27 44.62 -23.62
CA GLY A 15 13.42 44.60 -25.08
C GLY A 15 12.16 44.98 -25.87
N LYS A 16 10.98 45.05 -25.21
CA LYS A 16 9.69 45.34 -25.82
C LYS A 16 8.91 46.35 -24.97
N ILE A 17 8.16 47.25 -25.64
CA ILE A 17 7.25 48.24 -25.04
C ILE A 17 5.84 47.87 -25.45
N ILE A 18 4.93 47.71 -24.49
CA ILE A 18 3.53 47.41 -24.73
C ILE A 18 2.76 48.73 -24.66
N HIS A 19 2.29 49.22 -25.81
CA HIS A 19 1.52 50.44 -25.90
C HIS A 19 0.07 50.29 -25.41
N SER A 20 -0.56 49.12 -25.66
CA SER A 20 -1.89 48.78 -25.23
C SER A 20 -1.89 47.45 -24.52
N PRO A 21 -1.85 47.41 -23.18
CA PRO A 21 -1.84 46.17 -22.43
C PRO A 21 -3.19 45.47 -22.58
N CYS A 22 -3.15 44.14 -22.80
CA CYS A 22 -4.33 43.29 -22.84
C CYS A 22 -5.07 43.32 -21.50
N GLY A 23 -6.41 43.49 -21.50
CA GLY A 23 -7.23 43.58 -20.29
C GLY A 23 -7.20 42.30 -19.41
N THR A 24 -6.79 41.15 -19.96
CA THR A 24 -6.74 39.88 -19.21
C THR A 24 -5.36 39.60 -18.61
N CYS A 25 -4.26 39.87 -19.32
CA CYS A 25 -2.91 39.58 -18.85
C CYS A 25 -2.11 40.82 -18.41
N HIS A 26 -2.66 42.03 -18.61
CA HIS A 26 -2.04 43.33 -18.26
C HIS A 26 -0.59 43.46 -18.74
N GLY A 27 -0.28 42.88 -19.91
CA GLY A 27 1.05 42.93 -20.50
C GLY A 27 2.02 41.83 -20.02
N VAL A 28 1.60 40.89 -19.20
CA VAL A 28 2.41 39.75 -18.73
C VAL A 28 2.62 38.70 -19.85
N GLY A 29 1.67 38.61 -20.81
CA GLY A 29 1.75 37.67 -21.92
C GLY A 29 1.26 36.24 -21.60
N SER A 30 0.94 35.96 -20.34
CA SER A 30 0.40 34.67 -19.88
C SER A 30 -0.74 34.89 -18.88
N ILE A 31 -1.67 33.95 -18.85
CA ILE A 31 -2.77 33.93 -17.89
C ILE A 31 -2.82 32.56 -17.22
N ARG A 32 -3.19 32.56 -15.94
CA ARG A 32 -3.38 31.31 -15.20
C ARG A 32 -4.80 30.76 -15.48
N ARG A 33 -4.89 29.55 -15.98
CA ARG A 33 -6.16 28.84 -16.20
C ARG A 33 -6.11 27.47 -15.54
N GLN A 34 -7.25 27.04 -14.99
CA GLN A 34 -7.39 25.65 -14.54
C GLN A 34 -7.57 24.75 -15.76
N HIS A 35 -6.76 23.71 -15.86
CA HIS A 35 -6.82 22.70 -16.89
C HIS A 35 -7.00 21.33 -16.23
N LYS A 36 -8.01 20.56 -16.64
CA LYS A 36 -8.22 19.18 -16.16
C LYS A 36 -7.41 18.24 -17.02
N VAL A 37 -6.52 17.50 -16.42
CA VAL A 37 -5.71 16.48 -17.09
C VAL A 37 -6.16 15.11 -16.60
N SER A 38 -6.52 14.23 -17.54
CA SER A 38 -6.84 12.83 -17.25
C SER A 38 -5.57 11.99 -17.35
N ILE A 39 -5.30 11.20 -16.31
CA ILE A 39 -4.10 10.38 -16.23
C ILE A 39 -4.53 8.93 -16.04
N SER A 40 -3.99 8.04 -16.90
CA SER A 40 -4.13 6.61 -16.72
C SER A 40 -2.94 6.08 -15.91
N ILE A 41 -3.21 5.59 -14.72
CA ILE A 41 -2.21 4.98 -13.85
C ILE A 41 -2.16 3.49 -14.16
N PRO A 42 -1.03 2.94 -14.64
CA PRO A 42 -0.92 1.52 -14.91
C PRO A 42 -0.95 0.70 -13.63
N ALA A 43 -1.62 -0.45 -13.66
CA ALA A 43 -1.62 -1.39 -12.55
C ALA A 43 -0.19 -1.92 -12.30
N GLY A 44 0.17 -2.06 -11.02
CA GLY A 44 1.50 -2.52 -10.63
C GLY A 44 2.53 -1.41 -10.42
N ILE A 45 2.15 -0.14 -10.59
CA ILE A 45 3.05 1.00 -10.33
C ILE A 45 3.60 0.94 -8.90
N ASP A 46 4.87 1.30 -8.72
CA ASP A 46 5.52 1.35 -7.41
C ASP A 46 5.35 2.70 -6.74
N ASP A 47 5.50 2.71 -5.42
CA ASP A 47 5.51 3.95 -4.64
C ASP A 47 6.67 4.86 -5.08
N GLY A 48 6.38 6.17 -5.15
CA GLY A 48 7.35 7.17 -5.58
C GLY A 48 7.63 7.21 -7.08
N GLN A 49 7.02 6.35 -7.90
CA GLN A 49 7.19 6.41 -9.34
C GLN A 49 6.56 7.66 -9.95
N THR A 50 7.27 8.25 -10.92
CA THR A 50 6.85 9.47 -11.61
C THR A 50 6.43 9.17 -13.04
N ILE A 51 5.23 9.62 -13.40
CA ILE A 51 4.68 9.57 -14.77
C ILE A 51 4.89 10.96 -15.38
N SER A 52 5.53 11.03 -16.56
CA SER A 52 5.70 12.27 -17.32
C SER A 52 4.62 12.38 -18.40
N LEU A 53 3.87 13.47 -18.36
CA LEU A 53 2.86 13.82 -19.38
C LEU A 53 3.44 14.96 -20.23
N ARG A 54 3.89 14.60 -21.44
CA ARG A 54 4.55 15.55 -22.37
C ARG A 54 3.59 16.66 -22.78
N GLY A 55 4.10 17.89 -22.74
CA GLY A 55 3.36 19.07 -23.18
C GLY A 55 2.16 19.47 -22.33
N GLN A 56 1.94 18.82 -21.17
CA GLN A 56 0.84 19.13 -20.25
C GLN A 56 1.25 20.04 -19.08
N GLY A 57 2.49 20.52 -19.10
CA GLY A 57 3.01 21.48 -18.11
C GLY A 57 2.67 22.92 -18.45
N ASN A 58 3.41 23.84 -17.86
CA ASN A 58 3.23 25.26 -18.09
C ASN A 58 3.56 25.65 -19.53
N ALA A 59 2.83 26.65 -20.04
CA ALA A 59 3.13 27.22 -21.35
C ALA A 59 4.57 27.76 -21.43
N GLY A 60 5.22 27.52 -22.56
CA GLY A 60 6.57 28.03 -22.79
C GLY A 60 6.63 29.56 -22.86
N VAL A 61 7.77 30.12 -22.54
CA VAL A 61 8.03 31.56 -22.60
C VAL A 61 8.25 31.98 -24.07
N ASN A 62 7.72 33.16 -24.46
CA ASN A 62 7.86 33.72 -25.81
C ASN A 62 7.38 32.82 -26.97
N GLY A 63 6.33 32.03 -26.75
CA GLY A 63 5.79 31.13 -27.79
C GLY A 63 6.56 29.80 -27.92
N GLY A 64 7.42 29.47 -26.97
CA GLY A 64 8.07 28.17 -26.88
C GLY A 64 7.07 27.04 -26.58
N PRO A 65 7.48 25.77 -26.77
CA PRO A 65 6.63 24.63 -26.45
C PRO A 65 6.28 24.57 -24.95
N ALA A 66 5.10 23.98 -24.64
CA ALA A 66 4.74 23.73 -23.25
C ALA A 66 5.69 22.70 -22.62
N GLY A 67 5.95 22.84 -21.34
CA GLY A 67 6.73 21.88 -20.56
C GLY A 67 5.97 20.60 -20.27
N ASP A 68 6.61 19.66 -19.60
CA ASP A 68 6.00 18.40 -19.19
C ASP A 68 5.42 18.52 -17.77
N LEU A 69 4.34 17.77 -17.53
CA LEU A 69 3.75 17.59 -16.21
C LEU A 69 4.28 16.28 -15.60
N LEU A 70 4.97 16.38 -14.49
CA LEU A 70 5.47 15.24 -13.73
C LEU A 70 4.49 14.92 -12.60
N VAL A 71 3.97 13.68 -12.59
CA VAL A 71 3.04 13.21 -11.57
C VAL A 71 3.67 12.06 -10.80
N THR A 72 3.98 12.29 -9.53
CA THR A 72 4.52 11.27 -8.64
C THR A 72 3.37 10.54 -7.95
N VAL A 73 3.39 9.21 -8.03
CA VAL A 73 2.37 8.34 -7.42
C VAL A 73 2.81 7.96 -6.03
N LEU A 74 1.94 8.19 -5.04
CA LEU A 74 2.11 7.73 -3.67
C LEU A 74 1.14 6.58 -3.40
N VAL A 75 1.68 5.41 -3.10
CA VAL A 75 0.87 4.21 -2.80
C VAL A 75 0.60 4.15 -1.30
N GLN A 76 -0.67 4.21 -0.93
CA GLN A 76 -1.07 4.11 0.48
C GLN A 76 -0.91 2.67 0.99
N PRO A 77 -0.41 2.48 2.24
CA PRO A 77 -0.34 1.17 2.86
C PRO A 77 -1.74 0.61 3.08
N HIS A 78 -1.90 -0.69 2.88
CA HIS A 78 -3.18 -1.38 3.10
C HIS A 78 -3.21 -2.01 4.49
N ALA A 79 -4.39 -2.02 5.15
CA ALA A 79 -4.55 -2.50 6.54
C ALA A 79 -4.21 -3.99 6.74
N ARG A 80 -4.35 -4.83 5.71
CA ARG A 80 -4.19 -6.29 5.78
C ARG A 80 -3.07 -6.83 4.90
N PHE A 81 -2.77 -6.16 3.80
CA PHE A 81 -1.79 -6.60 2.83
C PHE A 81 -0.54 -5.75 2.92
N GLU A 82 0.59 -6.41 2.96
CA GLU A 82 1.90 -5.78 2.84
C GLU A 82 2.46 -6.08 1.45
N ARG A 83 3.08 -5.10 0.82
CA ARG A 83 3.63 -5.21 -0.52
C ARG A 83 5.13 -5.38 -0.46
N GLU A 84 5.64 -6.40 -1.12
CA GLU A 84 7.07 -6.62 -1.34
C GLU A 84 7.32 -6.78 -2.84
N GLY A 85 7.68 -5.67 -3.50
CA GLY A 85 7.79 -5.62 -4.96
C GLY A 85 6.48 -5.99 -5.65
N ALA A 86 6.45 -7.08 -6.41
CA ALA A 86 5.24 -7.62 -7.03
C ALA A 86 4.52 -8.67 -6.17
N SER A 87 5.10 -9.06 -5.05
CA SER A 87 4.51 -10.01 -4.12
C SER A 87 3.62 -9.31 -3.11
N VAL A 88 2.63 -10.03 -2.61
CA VAL A 88 1.72 -9.59 -1.55
C VAL A 88 1.88 -10.49 -0.36
N LEU A 89 2.14 -9.93 0.81
CA LEU A 89 2.24 -10.64 2.07
C LEU A 89 0.95 -10.47 2.86
N LEU A 90 0.46 -11.55 3.45
CA LEU A 90 -0.74 -11.57 4.29
C LEU A 90 -0.50 -12.44 5.52
N ASN A 91 -0.75 -11.91 6.69
CA ASN A 91 -0.82 -12.68 7.92
C ASN A 91 -2.27 -13.12 8.17
N GLN A 92 -2.49 -14.45 8.25
CA GLN A 92 -3.81 -15.03 8.45
C GLN A 92 -3.84 -15.78 9.77
N ASP A 93 -4.70 -15.33 10.68
CA ASP A 93 -4.93 -16.04 11.95
C ASP A 93 -5.85 -17.24 11.70
N ILE A 94 -5.48 -18.39 12.24
CA ILE A 94 -6.28 -19.61 12.26
C ILE A 94 -6.39 -20.14 13.68
N SER A 95 -7.43 -20.93 13.95
CA SER A 95 -7.58 -21.57 15.25
C SER A 95 -6.59 -22.72 15.44
N PHE A 96 -6.28 -23.05 16.69
CA PHE A 96 -5.48 -24.22 17.03
C PHE A 96 -6.11 -25.51 16.44
N ALA A 97 -7.42 -25.66 16.48
CA ALA A 97 -8.11 -26.82 15.94
C ALA A 97 -7.93 -26.94 14.42
N THR A 98 -8.04 -25.82 13.69
CA THR A 98 -7.77 -25.77 12.23
C THR A 98 -6.33 -26.14 11.92
N ALA A 99 -5.38 -25.67 12.72
CA ALA A 99 -3.97 -25.98 12.51
C ALA A 99 -3.63 -27.46 12.79
N ALA A 100 -4.24 -28.03 13.82
CA ALA A 100 -4.00 -29.42 14.22
C ALA A 100 -4.66 -30.46 13.29
N LEU A 101 -5.92 -30.21 12.92
CA LEU A 101 -6.72 -31.17 12.14
C LEU A 101 -6.67 -30.93 10.63
N GLY A 102 -6.12 -29.80 10.21
CA GLY A 102 -6.23 -29.35 8.82
C GLY A 102 -7.64 -28.86 8.49
N SER A 103 -7.76 -27.98 7.53
CA SER A 103 -9.08 -27.51 7.03
C SER A 103 -8.90 -26.66 5.78
N GLU A 104 -9.95 -26.50 5.02
CA GLU A 104 -10.03 -25.50 3.95
C GLU A 104 -10.50 -24.17 4.54
N ILE A 105 -9.73 -23.11 4.34
CA ILE A 105 -10.06 -21.76 4.80
C ILE A 105 -10.21 -20.79 3.63
N GLU A 106 -11.02 -19.75 3.78
CA GLU A 106 -11.11 -18.65 2.83
C GLU A 106 -10.09 -17.56 3.17
N VAL A 107 -9.20 -17.27 2.22
CA VAL A 107 -8.17 -16.25 2.34
C VAL A 107 -8.48 -15.12 1.37
N PRO A 108 -8.47 -13.85 1.82
CA PRO A 108 -8.62 -12.71 0.92
C PRO A 108 -7.41 -12.56 0.02
N THR A 109 -7.67 -12.20 -1.23
CA THR A 109 -6.67 -11.82 -2.22
C THR A 109 -7.04 -10.47 -2.81
N LEU A 110 -6.19 -9.91 -3.69
CA LEU A 110 -6.48 -8.65 -4.39
C LEU A 110 -7.72 -8.77 -5.31
N ASP A 111 -8.03 -9.97 -5.79
CA ASP A 111 -9.14 -10.23 -6.73
C ASP A 111 -10.39 -10.79 -6.05
N GLY A 112 -10.38 -10.95 -4.73
CA GLY A 112 -11.47 -11.57 -3.98
C GLY A 112 -10.97 -12.68 -3.05
N LYS A 113 -11.84 -13.58 -2.61
CA LYS A 113 -11.49 -14.68 -1.70
C LYS A 113 -11.09 -15.92 -2.48
N VAL A 114 -10.10 -16.64 -1.98
CA VAL A 114 -9.63 -17.92 -2.53
C VAL A 114 -9.59 -18.95 -1.40
N LYS A 115 -9.95 -20.18 -1.71
CA LYS A 115 -9.83 -21.32 -0.81
C LYS A 115 -8.40 -21.76 -0.70
N LEU A 116 -7.90 -21.88 0.52
CA LEU A 116 -6.58 -22.40 0.85
C LEU A 116 -6.72 -23.61 1.74
N ASN A 117 -6.16 -24.72 1.31
CA ASN A 117 -6.11 -25.94 2.11
C ASN A 117 -4.93 -25.85 3.10
N ILE A 118 -5.24 -25.98 4.37
CA ILE A 118 -4.28 -26.03 5.48
C ILE A 118 -4.09 -27.52 5.83
N PRO A 119 -2.90 -28.09 5.64
CA PRO A 119 -2.61 -29.45 6.07
C PRO A 119 -2.69 -29.60 7.59
N GLU A 120 -2.97 -30.83 8.03
CA GLU A 120 -2.90 -31.17 9.46
C GLU A 120 -1.47 -30.96 10.01
N GLY A 121 -1.39 -30.55 11.28
CA GLY A 121 -0.11 -30.30 11.94
C GLY A 121 0.59 -29.00 11.49
N THR A 122 -0.08 -28.11 10.78
CA THR A 122 0.49 -26.83 10.34
C THR A 122 0.92 -25.99 11.55
N GLN A 123 2.20 -25.58 11.56
CA GLN A 123 2.78 -24.76 12.60
C GLN A 123 2.59 -23.25 12.35
N THR A 124 2.61 -22.46 13.41
CA THR A 124 2.60 -21.00 13.29
C THR A 124 3.85 -20.53 12.55
N GLY A 125 3.70 -19.54 11.65
CA GLY A 125 4.78 -19.06 10.79
C GLY A 125 4.92 -19.80 9.47
N THR A 126 4.17 -20.89 9.25
CA THR A 126 4.14 -21.58 7.96
C THR A 126 3.58 -20.63 6.88
N THR A 127 4.28 -20.53 5.75
CA THR A 127 3.89 -19.66 4.65
C THR A 127 3.43 -20.47 3.44
N PHE A 128 2.23 -20.17 2.96
CA PHE A 128 1.64 -20.75 1.75
C PHE A 128 1.71 -19.77 0.60
N ARG A 129 2.10 -20.25 -0.59
CA ARG A 129 2.19 -19.45 -1.81
C ARG A 129 0.94 -19.63 -2.66
N LEU A 130 0.24 -18.54 -2.94
CA LEU A 130 -0.86 -18.46 -3.91
C LEU A 130 -0.31 -17.89 -5.21
N LYS A 131 -0.06 -18.76 -6.18
CA LYS A 131 0.55 -18.39 -7.46
C LYS A 131 -0.33 -17.44 -8.26
N GLY A 132 0.25 -16.35 -8.78
CA GLY A 132 -0.42 -15.40 -9.64
C GLY A 132 -1.47 -14.53 -8.92
N LYS A 133 -1.48 -14.49 -7.56
CA LYS A 133 -2.40 -13.65 -6.76
C LYS A 133 -1.75 -12.38 -6.21
N GLY A 134 -0.55 -12.06 -6.67
CA GLY A 134 0.16 -10.83 -6.35
C GLY A 134 -0.20 -9.65 -7.26
N ILE A 135 0.68 -8.66 -7.29
CA ILE A 135 0.55 -7.42 -8.05
C ILE A 135 0.95 -7.67 -9.51
N PRO A 136 0.25 -7.06 -10.49
CA PRO A 136 0.64 -7.14 -11.89
C PRO A 136 2.03 -6.51 -12.12
N PHE A 137 2.79 -7.07 -13.04
CA PHE A 137 4.05 -6.46 -13.49
C PHE A 137 3.79 -5.29 -14.43
N LEU A 138 4.53 -4.20 -14.26
CA LEU A 138 4.33 -2.95 -15.03
C LEU A 138 4.65 -3.10 -16.54
N ARG A 139 5.65 -3.92 -16.88
CA ARG A 139 6.20 -4.00 -18.25
C ARG A 139 6.09 -5.38 -18.88
N SER A 140 5.92 -6.42 -18.09
CA SER A 140 5.78 -7.80 -18.56
C SER A 140 4.38 -8.29 -18.21
N GLY A 141 3.77 -9.04 -19.11
CA GLY A 141 2.52 -9.72 -18.78
C GLY A 141 2.72 -10.66 -17.59
N GLY A 142 1.69 -10.81 -16.76
CA GLY A 142 1.71 -11.68 -15.59
C GLY A 142 1.61 -10.90 -14.28
N ARG A 143 1.64 -11.66 -13.18
CA ARG A 143 1.48 -11.15 -11.80
C ARG A 143 2.45 -11.86 -10.89
N GLY A 144 2.83 -11.19 -9.81
CA GLY A 144 3.51 -11.82 -8.69
C GLY A 144 2.62 -12.79 -7.93
N ASP A 145 3.09 -13.27 -6.80
CA ASP A 145 2.40 -14.24 -5.97
C ASP A 145 1.95 -13.60 -4.66
N GLN A 146 0.98 -14.23 -4.02
CA GLN A 146 0.61 -13.87 -2.66
C GLN A 146 1.16 -14.92 -1.70
N PHE A 147 1.82 -14.48 -0.64
CA PHE A 147 2.32 -15.29 0.45
C PHE A 147 1.43 -15.12 1.66
N VAL A 148 0.87 -16.23 2.14
CA VAL A 148 -0.01 -16.26 3.30
C VAL A 148 0.72 -16.91 4.45
N THR A 149 1.14 -16.12 5.43
CA THR A 149 1.77 -16.61 6.65
C THR A 149 0.70 -16.88 7.71
N VAL A 150 0.60 -18.13 8.11
CA VAL A 150 -0.39 -18.58 9.08
C VAL A 150 0.09 -18.30 10.50
N ARG A 151 -0.77 -17.72 11.33
CA ARG A 151 -0.57 -17.55 12.76
C ARG A 151 -1.61 -18.34 13.52
N VAL A 152 -1.17 -19.24 14.37
CA VAL A 152 -2.08 -20.01 15.24
C VAL A 152 -2.50 -19.15 16.43
N ALA A 153 -3.78 -18.82 16.47
CA ALA A 153 -4.36 -18.04 17.55
C ALA A 153 -4.83 -18.96 18.67
N VAL A 154 -4.28 -18.74 19.87
CA VAL A 154 -4.73 -19.43 21.07
C VAL A 154 -5.97 -18.69 21.63
N PRO A 155 -7.11 -19.37 21.81
CA PRO A 155 -8.33 -18.74 22.31
C PRO A 155 -8.15 -18.29 23.76
N LYS A 156 -8.53 -17.03 24.05
CA LYS A 156 -8.36 -16.44 25.38
C LYS A 156 -9.54 -16.72 26.33
N ASN A 157 -10.76 -16.85 25.79
CA ASN A 157 -12.00 -16.99 26.57
C ASN A 157 -12.66 -18.32 26.25
N LEU A 158 -12.31 -19.35 27.04
CA LEU A 158 -12.86 -20.69 26.90
C LEU A 158 -13.99 -20.90 27.88
N THR A 159 -15.09 -21.52 27.44
CA THR A 159 -16.15 -22.01 28.29
C THR A 159 -15.67 -23.19 29.15
N SER A 160 -16.43 -23.54 30.20
CA SER A 160 -16.07 -24.69 31.07
C SER A 160 -15.97 -25.99 30.27
N ALA A 161 -16.91 -26.24 29.37
CA ALA A 161 -16.92 -27.43 28.51
C ALA A 161 -15.68 -27.47 27.56
N GLN A 162 -15.30 -26.33 26.97
CA GLN A 162 -14.13 -26.24 26.12
C GLN A 162 -12.81 -26.47 26.88
N LYS A 163 -12.74 -25.97 28.14
CA LYS A 163 -11.58 -26.24 29.02
C LYS A 163 -11.48 -27.72 29.37
N GLU A 164 -12.60 -28.37 29.58
CA GLU A 164 -12.66 -29.81 29.90
C GLU A 164 -12.22 -30.66 28.70
N ALA A 165 -12.71 -30.35 27.49
CA ALA A 165 -12.27 -31.00 26.26
C ALA A 165 -10.76 -30.84 26.03
N LEU A 166 -10.19 -29.60 26.24
CA LEU A 166 -8.77 -29.39 26.12
C LEU A 166 -7.94 -30.11 27.18
N ARG A 167 -8.45 -30.26 28.41
CA ARG A 167 -7.77 -31.10 29.43
C ARG A 167 -7.77 -32.56 29.03
N GLY A 168 -8.89 -33.08 28.50
CA GLY A 168 -8.96 -34.44 27.99
C GLY A 168 -7.93 -34.66 26.86
N PHE A 169 -7.80 -33.71 25.94
CA PHE A 169 -6.80 -33.76 24.90
C PHE A 169 -5.37 -33.75 25.45
N ALA A 170 -5.05 -32.82 26.37
CA ALA A 170 -3.72 -32.76 27.03
C ALA A 170 -3.38 -34.09 27.75
N SER A 171 -4.35 -34.67 28.46
CA SER A 171 -4.20 -35.98 29.11
C SER A 171 -3.89 -37.09 28.11
N SER A 172 -4.52 -37.08 26.93
CA SER A 172 -4.25 -38.07 25.86
C SER A 172 -2.83 -37.97 25.29
N LEU A 173 -2.20 -36.75 25.38
CA LEU A 173 -0.79 -36.52 25.02
C LEU A 173 0.19 -36.83 26.17
N GLY A 174 -0.31 -37.22 27.33
CA GLY A 174 0.50 -37.48 28.53
C GLY A 174 0.93 -36.19 29.28
N GLU A 175 0.30 -35.07 28.97
CA GLU A 175 0.54 -33.79 29.63
C GLU A 175 -0.39 -33.59 30.82
N THR A 176 0.14 -33.23 31.98
CA THR A 176 -0.64 -32.87 33.17
C THR A 176 -0.73 -31.36 33.28
N VAL A 177 -1.88 -30.79 32.97
CA VAL A 177 -2.14 -29.36 33.09
C VAL A 177 -2.76 -29.05 34.44
N GLU A 178 -1.93 -28.71 35.44
CA GLU A 178 -2.42 -28.24 36.74
C GLU A 178 -2.84 -26.77 36.62
N THR A 179 -4.13 -26.49 36.82
CA THR A 179 -4.60 -25.12 37.03
C THR A 179 -4.28 -24.72 38.48
N LYS A 180 -3.27 -23.89 38.70
CA LYS A 180 -3.10 -23.20 39.96
C LYS A 180 -4.33 -22.31 40.17
N ASN A 181 -5.33 -22.81 40.95
CA ASN A 181 -6.37 -21.97 41.46
C ASN A 181 -5.72 -20.86 42.24
N GLY A 182 -5.91 -19.62 41.81
CA GLY A 182 -5.31 -18.44 42.42
C GLY A 182 -5.62 -18.35 43.88
N VAL A 183 -4.61 -18.59 44.73
CA VAL A 183 -4.61 -18.25 46.12
C VAL A 183 -4.48 -16.72 46.22
N PHE A 184 -5.58 -16.01 46.00
CA PHE A 184 -5.74 -14.68 46.57
C PHE A 184 -6.25 -14.86 47.99
N GLY A 185 -5.33 -15.09 48.89
CA GLY A 185 -5.58 -15.05 50.34
C GLY A 185 -6.19 -13.70 50.72
N LYS A 186 -7.42 -13.69 51.17
CA LYS A 186 -8.00 -12.58 51.92
C LYS A 186 -7.10 -12.28 53.10
N ARG A 187 -6.32 -11.19 53.05
CA ARG A 187 -5.77 -10.59 54.27
C ARG A 187 -6.95 -10.09 55.12
N LYS A 188 -7.28 -10.83 56.16
CA LYS A 188 -8.08 -10.31 57.28
C LYS A 188 -7.30 -9.22 57.99
N LYS A 189 -7.93 -8.06 58.14
CA LYS A 189 -7.54 -7.04 59.13
C LYS A 189 -7.90 -7.55 60.51
#